data_7b8f1cddfff51eb6957d73114b1475b8
#
_entry.id   7b8f1cddfff51eb6957d73114b1475b8
#
_cell.length_a   1.000
_cell.length_b   1.000
_cell.length_c   1.000
_cell.angle_alpha   90.00
_cell.angle_beta   90.00
_cell.angle_gamma   90.00
#
_symmetry.space_group_name_H-M   'P 1'
#
loop_
_entity.id
_entity.type
_entity.pdbx_description
1 polymer ?
#
loop_
_entity_poly.entity_id
_entity_poly.type
_entity_poly.pdbx_seq_one_letter_code
_entity_poly.pdbx_strand_id
1 'polypeptide(L)'
;MKQLLKKEFTFTALPLCYLFLLFSGMTMIPGYPIAMDSFFLCLALFQSMQSRREQNDLSYTLLLPVSKKQVVRANYLFCIGLQMLFFLLCAILTVIRMQFLSLAAVYTENAMMNANPAYLANILLVFLAFNILVPGLYWKTGYGLGKPFVLFSAAALLIVTAGEILHHLPGLEGLNAPAGQVMLQIPVLLLCAAAYALGSWRAAERAAQDFETVDL
;
A
#
# COMPACT_ATOMS: atom_id res chain seq x y z
N MET A 1 -17.46 4.96 -15.53
CA MET A 1 -16.16 4.59 -14.92
C MET A 1 -15.12 5.70 -15.08
N LYS A 2 -14.77 6.16 -16.30
CA LYS A 2 -13.74 7.18 -16.54
C LYS A 2 -13.97 8.50 -15.79
N GLN A 3 -15.21 8.99 -15.76
CA GLN A 3 -15.60 10.20 -15.02
C GLN A 3 -15.54 10.02 -13.50
N LEU A 4 -15.95 8.86 -12.99
CA LEU A 4 -15.81 8.54 -11.56
C LEU A 4 -14.35 8.50 -11.13
N LEU A 5 -13.50 7.85 -11.91
CA LEU A 5 -12.08 7.82 -11.63
C LEU A 5 -11.47 9.22 -11.64
N LYS A 6 -11.81 10.06 -12.63
CA LYS A 6 -11.39 11.46 -12.66
C LYS A 6 -11.86 12.21 -11.41
N LYS A 7 -13.10 11.97 -10.95
CA LYS A 7 -13.62 12.52 -9.70
C LYS A 7 -12.75 12.10 -8.50
N GLU A 8 -12.42 10.81 -8.38
CA GLU A 8 -11.58 10.31 -7.28
C GLU A 8 -10.23 11.04 -7.23
N PHE A 9 -9.54 11.20 -8.36
CA PHE A 9 -8.25 11.87 -8.42
C PHE A 9 -8.31 13.39 -8.26
N THR A 10 -9.44 14.05 -8.60
CA THR A 10 -9.51 15.51 -8.60
C THR A 10 -10.18 16.07 -7.36
N PHE A 11 -11.20 15.40 -6.84
CA PHE A 11 -12.03 15.91 -5.75
C PHE A 11 -11.90 15.07 -4.45
N THR A 12 -11.74 13.76 -4.57
CA THR A 12 -11.66 12.87 -3.40
C THR A 12 -10.24 12.81 -2.84
N ALA A 13 -9.25 12.86 -3.73
CA ALA A 13 -7.84 12.82 -3.33
C ALA A 13 -7.45 14.07 -2.55
N LEU A 14 -7.06 13.90 -1.29
CA LEU A 14 -6.44 14.99 -0.55
C LEU A 14 -5.06 15.30 -1.14
N PRO A 15 -4.60 16.58 -1.12
CA PRO A 15 -3.23 16.95 -1.50
C PRO A 15 -2.17 16.13 -0.75
N LEU A 16 -2.49 15.68 0.46
CA LEU A 16 -1.67 14.82 1.29
C LEU A 16 -1.34 13.48 0.61
N CYS A 17 -2.25 12.92 -0.19
CA CYS A 17 -1.99 11.67 -0.94
C CYS A 17 -0.82 11.84 -1.92
N TYR A 18 -0.71 12.99 -2.55
CA TYR A 18 0.38 13.30 -3.48
C TYR A 18 1.67 13.69 -2.75
N LEU A 19 1.54 14.44 -1.64
CA LEU A 19 2.68 14.79 -0.79
C LEU A 19 3.36 13.52 -0.23
N PHE A 20 2.58 12.54 0.17
CA PHE A 20 3.11 11.31 0.78
C PHE A 20 3.78 10.37 -0.23
N LEU A 21 3.66 10.61 -1.53
CA LEU A 21 4.52 9.96 -2.51
C LEU A 21 6.01 10.29 -2.29
N LEU A 22 6.32 11.46 -1.71
CA LEU A 22 7.69 11.84 -1.36
C LEU A 22 8.30 10.95 -0.28
N PHE A 23 7.48 10.27 0.55
CA PHE A 23 7.98 9.31 1.54
C PHE A 23 8.64 8.07 0.91
N SER A 24 8.44 7.83 -0.40
CA SER A 24 9.25 6.85 -1.12
C SER A 24 10.76 7.15 -0.99
N GLY A 25 11.15 8.42 -0.77
CA GLY A 25 12.52 8.84 -0.50
C GLY A 25 13.13 8.25 0.78
N MET A 26 12.30 7.74 1.71
CA MET A 26 12.77 7.02 2.90
C MET A 26 13.55 5.75 2.54
N THR A 27 13.33 5.18 1.35
CA THR A 27 14.14 4.09 0.78
C THR A 27 15.64 4.40 0.81
N MET A 28 16.03 5.68 0.77
CA MET A 28 17.43 6.13 0.75
C MET A 28 18.00 6.37 2.16
N ILE A 29 17.21 6.28 3.23
CA ILE A 29 17.64 6.56 4.60
C ILE A 29 18.16 5.26 5.24
N PRO A 30 19.45 5.18 5.63
CA PRO A 30 19.98 4.05 6.38
C PRO A 30 19.55 4.12 7.85
N GLY A 31 19.52 2.97 8.53
CA GLY A 31 19.22 2.89 9.96
C GLY A 31 17.75 3.20 10.33
N TYR A 32 16.87 3.15 9.36
CA TYR A 32 15.43 3.34 9.54
C TYR A 32 14.66 2.16 8.93
N PRO A 33 13.55 1.70 9.56
CA PRO A 33 12.71 0.65 8.96
C PRO A 33 12.00 1.21 7.72
N ILE A 34 12.68 1.11 6.58
CA ILE A 34 12.26 1.75 5.32
C ILE A 34 10.87 1.31 4.87
N ALA A 35 10.44 0.09 5.19
CA ALA A 35 9.10 -0.42 4.86
C ALA A 35 7.94 0.36 5.52
N MET A 36 8.24 1.21 6.53
CA MET A 36 7.26 2.14 7.12
C MET A 36 6.78 3.21 6.14
N ASP A 37 7.52 3.48 5.07
CA ASP A 37 7.14 4.42 4.03
C ASP A 37 5.78 4.08 3.40
N SER A 38 5.52 2.80 3.17
CA SER A 38 4.25 2.28 2.66
C SER A 38 3.06 2.52 3.60
N PHE A 39 3.30 2.48 4.92
CA PHE A 39 2.29 2.83 5.92
C PHE A 39 1.87 4.30 5.81
N PHE A 40 2.81 5.22 5.57
CA PHE A 40 2.48 6.63 5.41
C PHE A 40 1.58 6.89 4.21
N LEU A 41 1.82 6.24 3.07
CA LEU A 41 0.90 6.33 1.93
C LEU A 41 -0.50 5.80 2.29
N CYS A 42 -0.56 4.67 2.97
CA CYS A 42 -1.84 4.09 3.43
C CYS A 42 -2.56 5.04 4.41
N LEU A 43 -1.83 5.74 5.27
CA LEU A 43 -2.39 6.76 6.16
C LEU A 43 -3.02 7.91 5.36
N ALA A 44 -2.37 8.39 4.30
CA ALA A 44 -2.92 9.43 3.43
C ALA A 44 -4.20 8.98 2.72
N LEU A 45 -4.21 7.73 2.21
CA LEU A 45 -5.41 7.13 1.60
C LEU A 45 -6.56 7.00 2.61
N PHE A 46 -6.26 6.59 3.85
CA PHE A 46 -7.23 6.55 4.93
C PHE A 46 -7.81 7.93 5.23
N GLN A 47 -6.98 8.96 5.35
CA GLN A 47 -7.43 10.33 5.59
C GLN A 47 -8.28 10.86 4.43
N SER A 48 -7.97 10.49 3.19
CA SER A 48 -8.80 10.80 2.02
C SER A 48 -10.19 10.17 2.14
N MET A 49 -10.27 8.90 2.57
CA MET A 49 -11.55 8.23 2.81
C MET A 49 -12.32 8.85 3.97
N GLN A 50 -11.64 9.31 5.02
CA GLN A 50 -12.24 10.00 6.15
C GLN A 50 -12.83 11.35 5.73
N SER A 51 -12.08 12.17 5.01
CA SER A 51 -12.55 13.46 4.47
C SER A 51 -13.77 13.29 3.56
N ARG A 52 -13.75 12.27 2.71
CA ARG A 52 -14.90 11.90 1.88
C ARG A 52 -16.17 11.62 2.68
N ARG A 53 -16.02 10.88 3.79
CA ARG A 53 -17.13 10.60 4.71
C ARG A 53 -17.66 11.87 5.36
N GLU A 54 -16.77 12.74 5.84
CA GLU A 54 -17.15 14.01 6.51
C GLU A 54 -17.87 14.97 5.55
N GLN A 55 -17.53 14.95 4.26
CA GLN A 55 -18.15 15.76 3.23
C GLN A 55 -19.45 15.13 2.67
N ASN A 56 -19.89 13.98 3.16
CA ASN A 56 -21.02 13.22 2.63
C ASN A 56 -20.92 12.92 1.13
N ASP A 57 -19.71 12.86 0.59
CA ASP A 57 -19.45 12.66 -0.85
C ASP A 57 -20.14 11.41 -1.40
N LEU A 58 -20.27 10.36 -0.60
CA LEU A 58 -20.90 9.11 -0.99
C LEU A 58 -22.39 9.33 -1.31
N SER A 59 -23.12 10.03 -0.44
CA SER A 59 -24.54 10.34 -0.65
C SER A 59 -24.76 11.15 -1.93
N TYR A 60 -23.95 12.18 -2.16
CA TYR A 60 -24.00 12.97 -3.40
C TYR A 60 -23.65 12.14 -4.64
N THR A 61 -22.67 11.25 -4.54
CA THR A 61 -22.26 10.41 -5.67
C THR A 61 -23.36 9.43 -6.07
N LEU A 62 -24.14 8.92 -5.11
CA LEU A 62 -25.22 7.99 -5.36
C LEU A 62 -26.49 8.65 -5.95
N LEU A 63 -26.61 9.98 -5.91
CA LEU A 63 -27.63 10.72 -6.65
C LEU A 63 -27.35 10.78 -8.16
N LEU A 64 -26.12 10.48 -8.59
CA LEU A 64 -25.78 10.41 -10.00
C LEU A 64 -26.24 9.06 -10.60
N PRO A 65 -26.44 8.98 -11.92
CA PRO A 65 -26.84 7.73 -12.59
C PRO A 65 -25.66 6.75 -12.68
N VAL A 66 -25.16 6.29 -11.53
CA VAL A 66 -24.05 5.35 -11.39
C VAL A 66 -24.43 4.20 -10.45
N SER A 67 -23.92 3.00 -10.71
CA SER A 67 -24.17 1.86 -9.81
C SER A 67 -23.24 1.89 -8.60
N LYS A 68 -23.71 1.36 -7.46
CA LYS A 68 -22.90 1.18 -6.23
C LYS A 68 -21.59 0.45 -6.53
N LYS A 69 -21.61 -0.60 -7.35
CA LYS A 69 -20.42 -1.33 -7.80
C LYS A 69 -19.39 -0.44 -8.51
N GLN A 70 -19.86 0.46 -9.37
CA GLN A 70 -18.97 1.38 -10.09
C GLN A 70 -18.26 2.34 -9.14
N VAL A 71 -18.97 2.82 -8.10
CA VAL A 71 -18.39 3.70 -7.08
C VAL A 71 -17.30 3.00 -6.29
N VAL A 72 -17.56 1.77 -5.82
CA VAL A 72 -16.55 0.97 -5.09
C VAL A 72 -15.33 0.67 -5.95
N ARG A 73 -15.55 0.20 -7.20
CA ARG A 73 -14.45 -0.09 -8.12
C ARG A 73 -13.62 1.15 -8.47
N ALA A 74 -14.24 2.32 -8.61
CA ALA A 74 -13.51 3.57 -8.86
C ALA A 74 -12.62 3.95 -7.67
N ASN A 75 -13.10 3.78 -6.44
CA ASN A 75 -12.31 4.01 -5.23
C ASN A 75 -11.13 3.03 -5.11
N TYR A 76 -11.34 1.74 -5.37
CA TYR A 76 -10.23 0.76 -5.38
C TYR A 76 -9.20 1.08 -6.46
N LEU A 77 -9.64 1.44 -7.67
CA LEU A 77 -8.71 1.83 -8.74
C LEU A 77 -7.90 3.07 -8.39
N PHE A 78 -8.48 4.01 -7.67
CA PHE A 78 -7.78 5.17 -7.14
C PHE A 78 -6.71 4.75 -6.11
N CYS A 79 -7.06 3.93 -5.11
CA CYS A 79 -6.12 3.44 -4.10
C CYS A 79 -4.98 2.64 -4.75
N ILE A 80 -5.30 1.67 -5.60
CA ILE A 80 -4.32 0.84 -6.33
C ILE A 80 -3.43 1.70 -7.22
N GLY A 81 -4.00 2.71 -7.90
CA GLY A 81 -3.23 3.61 -8.75
C GLY A 81 -2.14 4.37 -8.01
N LEU A 82 -2.46 4.94 -6.83
CA LEU A 82 -1.49 5.62 -5.99
C LEU A 82 -0.47 4.64 -5.36
N GLN A 83 -0.92 3.47 -4.92
CA GLN A 83 -0.04 2.42 -4.41
C GLN A 83 0.97 1.95 -5.47
N MET A 84 0.54 1.76 -6.71
CA MET A 84 1.43 1.35 -7.80
C MET A 84 2.39 2.45 -8.21
N LEU A 85 1.96 3.72 -8.19
CA LEU A 85 2.85 4.85 -8.43
C LEU A 85 3.93 4.92 -7.35
N PHE A 86 3.55 4.79 -6.07
CA PHE A 86 4.48 4.75 -4.96
C PHE A 86 5.45 3.57 -5.05
N PHE A 87 4.93 2.38 -5.33
CA PHE A 87 5.75 1.18 -5.53
C PHE A 87 6.77 1.36 -6.65
N LEU A 88 6.38 1.99 -7.77
CA LEU A 88 7.29 2.29 -8.87
C LEU A 88 8.42 3.24 -8.43
N LEU A 89 8.09 4.28 -7.66
CA LEU A 89 9.10 5.19 -7.10
C LEU A 89 10.07 4.45 -6.18
N CYS A 90 9.58 3.63 -5.25
CA CYS A 90 10.40 2.81 -4.38
C CYS A 90 11.25 1.82 -5.17
N ALA A 91 10.72 1.20 -6.23
CA ALA A 91 11.48 0.29 -7.09
C ALA A 91 12.63 1.00 -7.81
N ILE A 92 12.38 2.19 -8.36
CA ILE A 92 13.43 3.01 -9.00
C ILE A 92 14.53 3.35 -7.99
N LEU A 93 14.16 3.83 -6.79
CA LEU A 93 15.10 4.18 -5.74
C LEU A 93 15.87 2.95 -5.23
N THR A 94 15.20 1.79 -5.12
CA THR A 94 15.85 0.51 -4.78
C THR A 94 16.90 0.14 -5.81
N VAL A 95 16.59 0.23 -7.11
CA VAL A 95 17.57 -0.05 -8.17
C VAL A 95 18.75 0.91 -8.10
N ILE A 96 18.50 2.22 -7.91
CA ILE A 96 19.56 3.21 -7.74
C ILE A 96 20.44 2.86 -6.54
N ARG A 97 19.85 2.55 -5.38
CA ARG A 97 20.60 2.19 -4.18
C ARG A 97 21.43 0.91 -4.38
N MET A 98 20.87 -0.11 -5.00
CA MET A 98 21.56 -1.37 -5.27
C MET A 98 22.73 -1.21 -6.25
N GLN A 99 22.58 -0.38 -7.29
CA GLN A 99 23.60 -0.22 -8.33
C GLN A 99 24.74 0.73 -7.94
N PHE A 100 24.42 1.84 -7.27
CA PHE A 100 25.37 2.92 -7.04
C PHE A 100 25.84 3.05 -5.60
N LEU A 101 25.07 2.55 -4.62
CA LEU A 101 25.31 2.80 -3.20
C LEU A 101 25.53 1.52 -2.39
N SER A 102 25.47 0.34 -3.00
CA SER A 102 25.55 -0.95 -2.31
C SER A 102 26.86 -1.18 -1.55
N LEU A 103 27.97 -0.53 -1.97
CA LEU A 103 29.29 -0.65 -1.35
C LEU A 103 29.57 0.43 -0.29
N ALA A 104 28.66 1.39 -0.10
CA ALA A 104 28.86 2.44 0.91
C ALA A 104 28.72 1.85 2.32
N ALA A 105 29.66 2.14 3.21
CA ALA A 105 29.72 1.60 4.58
C ALA A 105 28.41 1.80 5.36
N VAL A 106 27.76 2.94 5.15
CA VAL A 106 26.46 3.28 5.79
C VAL A 106 25.36 2.25 5.47
N TYR A 107 25.41 1.59 4.32
CA TYR A 107 24.43 0.58 3.92
C TYR A 107 24.92 -0.85 4.15
N THR A 108 26.23 -1.11 4.12
CA THR A 108 26.79 -2.45 4.38
C THR A 108 26.74 -2.81 5.87
N GLU A 109 26.89 -1.81 6.75
CA GLU A 109 26.84 -1.96 8.20
C GLU A 109 25.44 -1.70 8.79
N ASN A 110 24.42 -1.53 7.94
CA ASN A 110 23.08 -1.26 8.37
C ASN A 110 22.42 -2.50 9.00
N ALA A 111 22.01 -2.40 10.27
CA ALA A 111 21.32 -3.47 10.98
C ALA A 111 19.86 -3.64 10.53
N MET A 112 19.26 -2.60 9.92
CA MET A 112 17.89 -2.62 9.41
C MET A 112 17.81 -3.17 7.99
N MET A 113 16.62 -3.46 7.52
CA MET A 113 16.40 -3.97 6.17
C MET A 113 16.98 -3.04 5.09
N ASN A 114 17.74 -3.58 4.17
CA ASN A 114 18.22 -2.85 3.01
C ASN A 114 17.17 -2.76 1.91
N ALA A 115 17.25 -1.71 1.08
CA ALA A 115 16.41 -1.60 -0.11
C ALA A 115 16.81 -2.66 -1.13
N ASN A 116 15.94 -3.65 -1.31
CA ASN A 116 16.14 -4.82 -2.17
C ASN A 116 14.77 -5.37 -2.62
N PRO A 117 14.68 -6.42 -3.46
CA PRO A 117 13.39 -6.99 -3.86
C PRO A 117 12.54 -7.53 -2.70
N ALA A 118 13.15 -7.98 -1.58
CA ALA A 118 12.38 -8.42 -0.41
C ALA A 118 11.71 -7.24 0.32
N TYR A 119 12.36 -6.09 0.38
CA TYR A 119 11.72 -4.85 0.84
C TYR A 119 10.52 -4.46 -0.03
N LEU A 120 10.65 -4.53 -1.36
CA LEU A 120 9.55 -4.26 -2.29
C LEU A 120 8.39 -5.25 -2.10
N ALA A 121 8.69 -6.51 -1.79
CA ALA A 121 7.68 -7.50 -1.42
C ALA A 121 6.93 -7.12 -0.14
N ASN A 122 7.64 -6.62 0.87
CA ASN A 122 7.04 -6.15 2.13
C ASN A 122 6.06 -4.98 1.90
N ILE A 123 6.42 -3.99 1.07
CA ILE A 123 5.52 -2.89 0.65
C ILE A 123 4.22 -3.43 0.07
N LEU A 124 4.29 -4.41 -0.84
CA LEU A 124 3.10 -4.99 -1.46
C LEU A 124 2.20 -5.71 -0.46
N LEU A 125 2.77 -6.35 0.56
CA LEU A 125 2.00 -6.97 1.64
C LEU A 125 1.28 -5.94 2.50
N VAL A 126 1.93 -4.81 2.82
CA VAL A 126 1.29 -3.70 3.55
C VAL A 126 0.13 -3.13 2.73
N PHE A 127 0.31 -2.92 1.42
CA PHE A 127 -0.74 -2.44 0.54
C PHE A 127 -1.89 -3.43 0.41
N LEU A 128 -1.59 -4.73 0.34
CA LEU A 128 -2.62 -5.78 0.34
C LEU A 128 -3.44 -5.76 1.63
N ALA A 129 -2.78 -5.67 2.79
CA ALA A 129 -3.46 -5.58 4.08
C ALA A 129 -4.36 -4.34 4.15
N PHE A 130 -3.90 -3.19 3.63
CA PHE A 130 -4.72 -1.99 3.52
C PHE A 130 -5.96 -2.22 2.67
N ASN A 131 -5.80 -2.75 1.46
CA ASN A 131 -6.90 -2.95 0.51
C ASN A 131 -7.97 -3.92 1.04
N ILE A 132 -7.57 -4.94 1.81
CA ILE A 132 -8.51 -5.88 2.43
C ILE A 132 -9.20 -5.26 3.65
N LEU A 133 -8.45 -4.61 4.52
CA LEU A 133 -8.95 -4.19 5.84
C LEU A 133 -9.61 -2.83 5.80
N VAL A 134 -9.04 -1.81 5.14
CA VAL A 134 -9.58 -0.46 5.21
C VAL A 134 -10.75 -0.29 4.23
N PRO A 135 -10.57 -0.25 2.90
CA PRO A 135 -11.70 -0.12 2.01
C PRO A 135 -12.62 -1.35 2.05
N GLY A 136 -12.09 -2.57 2.25
CA GLY A 136 -12.90 -3.79 2.29
C GLY A 136 -13.93 -3.78 3.41
N LEU A 137 -13.58 -3.37 4.63
CA LEU A 137 -14.52 -3.27 5.75
C LEU A 137 -15.34 -1.97 5.72
N TYR A 138 -14.79 -0.88 5.16
CA TYR A 138 -15.53 0.37 4.99
C TYR A 138 -16.78 0.17 4.12
N TRP A 139 -16.62 -0.45 2.96
CA TRP A 139 -17.72 -0.65 2.02
C TRP A 139 -18.77 -1.64 2.51
N LYS A 140 -18.44 -2.48 3.50
CA LYS A 140 -19.40 -3.37 4.14
C LYS A 140 -20.42 -2.62 4.99
N THR A 141 -20.09 -1.46 5.53
CA THR A 141 -20.96 -0.64 6.39
C THR A 141 -21.31 0.69 5.76
N GLY A 142 -20.53 1.16 4.79
CA GLY A 142 -20.68 2.45 4.13
C GLY A 142 -20.13 3.66 4.93
N TYR A 143 -19.75 3.50 6.20
CA TYR A 143 -19.34 4.63 7.06
C TYR A 143 -18.26 4.31 8.10
N GLY A 144 -18.04 3.06 8.46
CA GLY A 144 -17.14 2.67 9.55
C GLY A 144 -15.68 2.65 9.13
N LEU A 145 -14.85 3.61 9.56
CA LEU A 145 -13.42 3.67 9.21
C LEU A 145 -12.47 3.39 10.38
N GLY A 146 -12.86 3.69 11.62
CA GLY A 146 -11.96 3.63 12.78
C GLY A 146 -11.47 2.20 13.06
N LYS A 147 -12.37 1.23 13.23
CA LYS A 147 -12.01 -0.18 13.47
C LYS A 147 -11.19 -0.79 12.32
N PRO A 148 -11.55 -0.62 11.04
CA PRO A 148 -10.74 -1.04 9.90
C PRO A 148 -9.31 -0.52 9.95
N PHE A 149 -9.12 0.76 10.29
CA PHE A 149 -7.80 1.36 10.34
C PHE A 149 -6.94 0.84 11.50
N VAL A 150 -7.52 0.62 12.68
CA VAL A 150 -6.81 0.00 13.81
C VAL A 150 -6.35 -1.41 13.46
N LEU A 151 -7.21 -2.22 12.84
CA LEU A 151 -6.84 -3.57 12.39
C LEU A 151 -5.73 -3.53 11.33
N PHE A 152 -5.82 -2.60 10.38
CA PHE A 152 -4.76 -2.39 9.39
C PHE A 152 -3.44 -1.98 10.04
N SER A 153 -3.45 -1.03 11.00
CA SER A 153 -2.24 -0.57 11.68
C SER A 153 -1.54 -1.70 12.43
N ALA A 154 -2.30 -2.56 13.10
CA ALA A 154 -1.76 -3.76 13.76
C ALA A 154 -1.17 -4.74 12.73
N ALA A 155 -1.87 -5.00 11.63
CA ALA A 155 -1.37 -5.87 10.56
C ALA A 155 -0.11 -5.30 9.89
N ALA A 156 -0.09 -4.00 9.58
CA ALA A 156 1.06 -3.33 9.00
C ALA A 156 2.28 -3.39 9.92
N LEU A 157 2.09 -3.15 11.23
CA LEU A 157 3.15 -3.29 12.22
C LEU A 157 3.73 -4.71 12.21
N LEU A 158 2.88 -5.74 12.20
CA LEU A 158 3.34 -7.14 12.15
C LEU A 158 4.09 -7.45 10.86
N ILE A 159 3.61 -6.97 9.70
CA ILE A 159 4.25 -7.19 8.40
C ILE A 159 5.63 -6.52 8.35
N VAL A 160 5.72 -5.24 8.77
CA VAL A 160 6.99 -4.50 8.79
C VAL A 160 7.96 -5.14 9.77
N THR A 161 7.52 -5.45 10.99
CA THR A 161 8.35 -6.11 12.02
C THR A 161 8.82 -7.49 11.53
N ALA A 162 7.97 -8.27 10.88
CA ALA A 162 8.38 -9.55 10.31
C ALA A 162 9.44 -9.37 9.22
N GLY A 163 9.31 -8.37 8.35
CA GLY A 163 10.32 -8.02 7.34
C GLY A 163 11.68 -7.68 7.97
N GLU A 164 11.66 -6.90 9.05
CA GLU A 164 12.89 -6.53 9.78
C GLU A 164 13.52 -7.69 10.56
N ILE A 165 12.74 -8.63 11.07
CA ILE A 165 13.24 -9.76 11.88
C ILE A 165 13.72 -10.92 10.99
N LEU A 166 13.03 -11.21 9.90
CA LEU A 166 13.26 -12.41 9.08
C LEU A 166 14.71 -12.55 8.61
N HIS A 167 15.37 -11.47 8.25
CA HIS A 167 16.75 -11.53 7.75
C HIS A 167 17.80 -11.75 8.84
N HIS A 168 17.42 -11.63 10.13
CA HIS A 168 18.30 -11.97 11.25
C HIS A 168 18.23 -13.46 11.63
N LEU A 169 17.30 -14.22 11.06
CA LEU A 169 17.18 -15.64 11.33
C LEU A 169 18.22 -16.46 10.53
N PRO A 170 18.85 -17.48 11.15
CA PRO A 170 19.80 -18.34 10.47
C PRO A 170 19.22 -18.94 9.18
N GLY A 171 19.89 -18.80 8.06
CA GLY A 171 19.48 -19.29 6.75
C GLY A 171 18.59 -18.32 5.94
N LEU A 172 18.13 -17.21 6.52
CA LEU A 172 17.34 -16.20 5.83
C LEU A 172 18.10 -14.87 5.61
N GLU A 173 19.36 -14.83 5.97
CA GLU A 173 20.25 -13.66 5.83
C GLU A 173 20.29 -13.12 4.39
N GLY A 174 20.13 -14.01 3.43
CA GLY A 174 20.07 -13.64 2.01
C GLY A 174 18.92 -12.73 1.61
N LEU A 175 17.87 -12.64 2.44
CA LEU A 175 16.77 -11.72 2.22
C LEU A 175 17.17 -10.25 2.40
N ASN A 176 18.25 -9.98 3.14
CA ASN A 176 18.78 -8.62 3.34
C ASN A 176 19.99 -8.30 2.47
N ALA A 177 20.51 -9.25 1.72
CA ALA A 177 21.69 -9.03 0.88
C ALA A 177 21.46 -7.89 -0.11
N PRO A 178 22.37 -6.87 -0.16
CA PRO A 178 22.16 -5.68 -0.97
C PRO A 178 22.21 -5.95 -2.48
N ALA A 179 23.02 -6.91 -2.95
CA ALA A 179 23.14 -7.23 -4.38
C ALA A 179 23.44 -8.72 -4.68
N GLY A 180 24.00 -9.46 -3.71
CA GLY A 180 24.59 -10.80 -3.98
C GLY A 180 23.58 -11.94 -4.13
N GLN A 181 22.34 -11.81 -3.64
CA GLN A 181 21.34 -12.88 -3.59
C GLN A 181 19.98 -12.48 -4.16
N VAL A 182 19.98 -11.64 -5.19
CA VAL A 182 18.75 -11.19 -5.89
C VAL A 182 17.92 -12.37 -6.39
N MET A 183 18.56 -13.47 -6.78
CA MET A 183 17.84 -14.67 -7.23
C MET A 183 16.94 -15.32 -6.15
N LEU A 184 17.27 -15.17 -4.85
CA LEU A 184 16.42 -15.64 -3.76
C LEU A 184 15.25 -14.69 -3.49
N GLN A 185 15.48 -13.39 -3.69
CA GLN A 185 14.52 -12.33 -3.36
C GLN A 185 13.46 -12.13 -4.45
N ILE A 186 13.79 -12.37 -5.73
CA ILE A 186 12.84 -12.21 -6.85
C ILE A 186 11.62 -13.13 -6.73
N PRO A 187 11.74 -14.44 -6.43
CA PRO A 187 10.57 -15.30 -6.22
C PRO A 187 9.65 -14.80 -5.11
N VAL A 188 10.20 -14.27 -4.02
CA VAL A 188 9.44 -13.67 -2.92
C VAL A 188 8.66 -12.44 -3.41
N LEU A 189 9.32 -11.55 -4.16
CA LEU A 189 8.67 -10.39 -4.75
C LEU A 189 7.54 -10.79 -5.71
N LEU A 190 7.78 -11.77 -6.59
CA LEU A 190 6.77 -12.24 -7.55
C LEU A 190 5.56 -12.88 -6.85
N LEU A 191 5.80 -13.67 -5.80
CA LEU A 191 4.73 -14.25 -4.99
C LEU A 191 3.89 -13.18 -4.31
N CYS A 192 4.54 -12.18 -3.69
CA CYS A 192 3.84 -11.06 -3.05
C CYS A 192 3.12 -10.18 -4.08
N ALA A 193 3.67 -9.98 -5.26
CA ALA A 193 3.02 -9.25 -6.35
C ALA A 193 1.76 -9.98 -6.85
N ALA A 194 1.83 -11.30 -7.01
CA ALA A 194 0.66 -12.12 -7.36
C ALA A 194 -0.39 -12.08 -6.24
N ALA A 195 0.02 -12.20 -4.97
CA ALA A 195 -0.87 -12.09 -3.81
C ALA A 195 -1.54 -10.71 -3.76
N TYR A 196 -0.78 -9.62 -3.97
CA TYR A 196 -1.31 -8.26 -4.03
C TYR A 196 -2.34 -8.11 -5.15
N ALA A 197 -2.02 -8.53 -6.36
CA ALA A 197 -2.91 -8.38 -7.52
C ALA A 197 -4.22 -9.17 -7.31
N LEU A 198 -4.11 -10.46 -6.99
CA LEU A 198 -5.28 -11.32 -6.78
C LEU A 198 -6.07 -10.94 -5.53
N GLY A 199 -5.39 -10.62 -4.44
CA GLY A 199 -6.02 -10.25 -3.18
C GLY A 199 -6.75 -8.92 -3.27
N SER A 200 -6.14 -7.89 -3.87
CA SER A 200 -6.77 -6.57 -4.07
C SER A 200 -7.96 -6.66 -5.02
N TRP A 201 -7.85 -7.43 -6.10
CA TRP A 201 -8.98 -7.67 -7.01
C TRP A 201 -10.15 -8.35 -6.29
N ARG A 202 -9.89 -9.44 -5.54
CA ARG A 202 -10.92 -10.14 -4.77
C ARG A 202 -11.54 -9.25 -3.69
N ALA A 203 -10.73 -8.43 -3.02
CA ALA A 203 -11.21 -7.47 -2.03
C ALA A 203 -12.16 -6.45 -2.67
N ALA A 204 -11.80 -5.91 -3.83
CA ALA A 204 -12.64 -4.96 -4.57
C ALA A 204 -13.98 -5.57 -5.01
N GLU A 205 -13.97 -6.82 -5.53
CA GLU A 205 -15.20 -7.49 -5.95
C GLU A 205 -16.12 -7.82 -4.76
N ARG A 206 -15.56 -8.31 -3.65
CA ARG A 206 -16.33 -8.56 -2.43
C ARG A 206 -16.91 -7.27 -1.85
N ALA A 207 -16.09 -6.23 -1.72
CA ALA A 207 -16.54 -4.92 -1.26
C ALA A 207 -17.66 -4.34 -2.15
N ALA A 208 -17.58 -4.56 -3.46
CA ALA A 208 -18.62 -4.14 -4.41
C ALA A 208 -19.93 -4.92 -4.23
N GLN A 209 -19.86 -6.21 -3.90
CA GLN A 209 -21.02 -7.05 -3.60
C GLN A 209 -21.64 -6.67 -2.23
N ASP A 210 -20.80 -6.54 -1.21
CA ASP A 210 -21.27 -6.17 0.15
C ASP A 210 -21.98 -4.81 0.13
N PHE A 211 -21.45 -3.84 -0.62
CA PHE A 211 -22.04 -2.51 -0.68
C PHE A 211 -23.38 -2.44 -1.41
N GLU A 212 -23.72 -3.40 -2.27
CA GLU A 212 -25.06 -3.46 -2.87
C GLU A 212 -26.17 -3.67 -1.85
N THR A 213 -25.87 -4.39 -0.75
CA THR A 213 -26.82 -4.71 0.31
C THR A 213 -26.95 -3.61 1.37
N VAL A 214 -26.11 -2.59 1.32
CA VAL A 214 -26.16 -1.47 2.27
C VAL A 214 -27.23 -0.47 1.86
N ASP A 215 -28.21 -0.23 2.73
CA ASP A 215 -29.18 0.85 2.57
C ASP A 215 -28.60 2.15 3.14
N LEU A 216 -28.60 3.20 2.32
CA LEU A 216 -28.06 4.54 2.64
C LEU A 216 -29.17 5.58 2.53
#